data_52ebadfec933b2c946465656ed1bd588
#
_entry.id   52ebadfec933b2c946465656ed1bd588
#
_cell.length_a   1.000
_cell.length_b   1.000
_cell.length_c   1.000
_cell.angle_alpha   90.00
_cell.angle_beta   90.00
_cell.angle_gamma   90.00
#
_symmetry.space_group_name_H-M   'P 1'
#
loop_
_entity.id
_entity.type
_entity.pdbx_description
1 polymer ?
#
loop_
_entity_poly.entity_id
_entity_poly.type
_entity_poly.pdbx_seq_one_letter_code
_entity_poly.pdbx_strand_id
1 'polypeptide(L)'
;MSSSRKILDAPKKFREKLKDFNEERKKPREPITTKASMFSIFSWAFYDLGNTIFSVLIVSFYFGLWVVSDEVGGTDSDYGYANAISMALVFLTAPLIGALSDQARRKMPFLFVTTLLCVAFTALLGYEKDGWSKSTILTVSLIFFVIANYFYQAGLISVSYTHLTLPTKA
;
A
#
# COMPACT_ATOMS: atom_id res chain seq x y z
N MET A 1 -1.02 30.60 -38.03
CA MET A 1 -1.74 31.87 -37.81
C MET A 1 -3.27 31.73 -37.72
N SER A 2 -3.84 30.63 -37.25
CA SER A 2 -5.32 30.40 -37.30
C SER A 2 -6.03 30.30 -35.95
N SER A 3 -5.34 30.15 -34.82
CA SER A 3 -5.99 29.91 -33.52
C SER A 3 -6.46 31.16 -32.79
N SER A 4 -5.77 32.29 -32.99
CA SER A 4 -6.10 33.57 -32.33
C SER A 4 -7.38 34.22 -32.87
N ARG A 5 -7.76 34.02 -34.12
CA ARG A 5 -8.97 34.57 -34.70
C ARG A 5 -10.26 33.91 -34.20
N LYS A 6 -10.24 32.62 -33.93
CA LYS A 6 -11.41 31.90 -33.39
C LYS A 6 -11.84 32.33 -31.98
N ILE A 7 -10.95 32.93 -31.21
CA ILE A 7 -11.24 33.42 -29.86
C ILE A 7 -11.92 34.80 -29.91
N LEU A 8 -11.68 35.59 -30.96
CA LEU A 8 -12.27 36.91 -31.11
C LEU A 8 -13.76 36.88 -31.48
N ASP A 9 -14.22 35.81 -32.14
CA ASP A 9 -15.62 35.65 -32.57
C ASP A 9 -16.49 34.91 -31.55
N ALA A 10 -15.93 34.54 -30.40
CA ALA A 10 -16.67 33.84 -29.35
C ALA A 10 -17.60 34.83 -28.59
N PRO A 11 -18.80 34.38 -28.15
CA PRO A 11 -19.76 35.21 -27.41
C PRO A 11 -19.11 35.85 -26.19
N LYS A 12 -19.49 37.12 -25.90
CA LYS A 12 -18.93 37.90 -24.77
C LYS A 12 -18.82 37.12 -23.47
N LYS A 13 -19.85 36.35 -23.14
CA LYS A 13 -19.91 35.48 -21.95
C LYS A 13 -18.81 34.38 -21.92
N PHE A 14 -18.39 33.91 -23.07
CA PHE A 14 -17.33 32.88 -23.17
C PHE A 14 -15.93 33.52 -23.00
N ARG A 15 -15.75 34.74 -23.53
CA ARG A 15 -14.51 35.51 -23.36
C ARG A 15 -14.28 35.93 -21.90
N GLU A 16 -15.33 36.31 -21.19
CA GLU A 16 -15.27 36.63 -19.76
C GLU A 16 -14.87 35.38 -18.95
N LYS A 17 -15.53 34.24 -19.18
CA LYS A 17 -15.14 32.98 -18.51
C LYS A 17 -13.70 32.53 -18.81
N LEU A 18 -13.21 32.78 -20.01
CA LEU A 18 -11.81 32.51 -20.37
C LEU A 18 -10.83 33.47 -19.68
N LYS A 19 -11.19 34.73 -19.51
CA LYS A 19 -10.38 35.68 -18.74
C LYS A 19 -10.33 35.32 -17.28
N ASP A 20 -11.48 35.04 -16.66
CA ASP A 20 -11.55 34.61 -15.26
C ASP A 20 -10.75 33.33 -15.03
N PHE A 21 -10.86 32.35 -15.93
CA PHE A 21 -10.09 31.11 -15.86
C PHE A 21 -8.57 31.34 -16.01
N ASN A 22 -8.17 32.28 -16.86
CA ASN A 22 -6.76 32.64 -17.03
C ASN A 22 -6.21 33.48 -15.86
N GLU A 23 -7.04 34.29 -15.24
CA GLU A 23 -6.67 35.04 -14.05
C GLU A 23 -6.59 34.15 -12.81
N GLU A 24 -7.51 33.19 -12.66
CA GLU A 24 -7.38 32.15 -11.62
C GLU A 24 -6.12 31.30 -11.78
N ARG A 25 -5.70 31.01 -13.02
CA ARG A 25 -4.42 30.33 -13.27
C ARG A 25 -3.20 31.17 -12.91
N LYS A 26 -3.28 32.48 -13.00
CA LYS A 26 -2.18 33.43 -12.69
C LYS A 26 -2.06 33.73 -11.22
N LYS A 27 -3.10 33.48 -10.42
CA LYS A 27 -2.99 33.64 -8.96
C LYS A 27 -1.90 32.68 -8.42
N PRO A 28 -0.85 33.21 -7.76
CA PRO A 28 0.12 32.39 -7.08
C PRO A 28 -0.67 31.48 -6.14
N ARG A 29 -0.55 30.17 -6.33
CA ARG A 29 -1.13 29.23 -5.35
C ARG A 29 -0.43 29.49 -4.05
N GLU A 30 -1.19 29.92 -3.05
CA GLU A 30 -0.65 29.98 -1.70
C GLU A 30 0.02 28.64 -1.38
N PRO A 31 1.27 28.66 -0.88
CA PRO A 31 1.91 27.43 -0.47
C PRO A 31 0.98 26.76 0.53
N ILE A 32 0.60 25.50 0.25
CA ILE A 32 -0.19 24.70 1.18
C ILE A 32 0.72 24.40 2.38
N THR A 33 0.90 25.41 3.22
CA THR A 33 1.51 25.27 4.55
C THR A 33 0.46 24.72 5.51
N THR A 34 -0.14 23.59 5.19
CA THR A 34 -0.74 22.76 6.22
C THR A 34 0.43 22.24 7.05
N LYS A 35 0.73 22.93 8.14
CA LYS A 35 1.60 22.39 9.19
C LYS A 35 1.00 21.04 9.57
N ALA A 36 1.61 19.95 9.08
CA ALA A 36 1.21 18.62 9.48
C ALA A 36 1.26 18.59 11.02
N SER A 37 0.17 18.19 11.65
CA SER A 37 0.16 18.06 13.10
C SER A 37 1.29 17.12 13.52
N MET A 38 2.02 17.45 14.58
CA MET A 38 3.05 16.56 15.15
C MET A 38 2.50 15.15 15.38
N PHE A 39 1.25 15.03 15.80
CA PHE A 39 0.57 13.76 15.95
C PHE A 39 0.47 12.98 14.62
N SER A 40 0.19 13.66 13.52
CA SER A 40 0.16 13.03 12.18
C SER A 40 1.54 12.51 11.77
N ILE A 41 2.60 13.27 12.03
CA ILE A 41 3.98 12.89 11.72
C ILE A 41 4.38 11.66 12.55
N PHE A 42 4.09 11.65 13.85
CA PHE A 42 4.36 10.51 14.72
C PHE A 42 3.58 9.26 14.29
N SER A 43 2.30 9.39 13.93
CA SER A 43 1.49 8.26 13.48
C SER A 43 2.07 7.62 12.22
N TRP A 44 2.55 8.40 11.27
CA TRP A 44 3.23 7.89 10.08
C TRP A 44 4.57 7.23 10.41
N ALA A 45 5.37 7.83 11.29
CA ALA A 45 6.64 7.26 11.73
C ALA A 45 6.44 5.91 12.43
N PHE A 46 5.43 5.79 13.29
CA PHE A 46 5.09 4.52 13.94
C PHE A 46 4.59 3.46 12.95
N TYR A 47 3.79 3.86 11.97
CA TYR A 47 3.35 2.95 10.91
C TYR A 47 4.55 2.42 10.11
N ASP A 48 5.45 3.30 9.69
CA ASP A 48 6.64 2.95 8.92
C ASP A 48 7.60 2.06 9.73
N LEU A 49 7.78 2.36 11.00
CA LEU A 49 8.54 1.53 11.94
C LEU A 49 7.93 0.12 12.05
N GLY A 50 6.63 0.01 12.26
CA GLY A 50 5.93 -1.28 12.33
C GLY A 50 6.06 -2.08 11.03
N ASN A 51 5.98 -1.40 9.90
CA ASN A 51 6.16 -1.97 8.58
C ASN A 51 7.58 -2.53 8.38
N THR A 52 8.60 -1.77 8.78
CA THR A 52 10.00 -2.19 8.73
C THR A 52 10.27 -3.37 9.65
N ILE A 53 9.74 -3.35 10.88
CA ILE A 53 9.87 -4.46 11.84
C ILE A 53 9.25 -5.74 11.25
N PHE A 54 8.05 -5.68 10.68
CA PHE A 54 7.42 -6.84 10.04
C PHE A 54 8.28 -7.38 8.90
N SER A 55 8.75 -6.53 8.00
CA SER A 55 9.57 -6.91 6.85
C SER A 55 10.88 -7.58 7.26
N VAL A 56 11.59 -6.98 8.20
CA VAL A 56 12.91 -7.47 8.62
C VAL A 56 12.78 -8.68 9.54
N LEU A 57 11.96 -8.61 10.58
CA LEU A 57 11.87 -9.68 11.58
C LEU A 57 11.04 -10.86 11.09
N ILE A 58 9.84 -10.62 10.59
CA ILE A 58 8.93 -11.71 10.22
C ILE A 58 9.30 -12.27 8.85
N VAL A 59 9.30 -11.41 7.81
CA VAL A 59 9.48 -11.89 6.43
C VAL A 59 10.94 -12.32 6.18
N SER A 60 11.93 -11.54 6.57
CA SER A 60 13.31 -11.80 6.15
C SER A 60 14.10 -12.70 7.10
N PHE A 61 13.73 -12.78 8.38
CA PHE A 61 14.56 -13.44 9.36
C PHE A 61 13.85 -14.53 10.16
N TYR A 62 12.87 -14.17 10.96
CA TYR A 62 12.33 -15.08 11.98
C TYR A 62 11.55 -16.26 11.38
N PHE A 63 10.65 -15.98 10.45
CA PHE A 63 9.79 -17.02 9.86
C PHE A 63 10.56 -18.04 9.03
N GLY A 64 11.58 -17.59 8.26
CA GLY A 64 12.44 -18.50 7.52
C GLY A 64 13.19 -19.47 8.45
N LEU A 65 13.81 -18.96 9.52
CA LEU A 65 14.50 -19.78 10.51
C LEU A 65 13.55 -20.74 11.25
N TRP A 66 12.34 -20.27 11.57
CA TRP A 66 11.36 -21.10 12.26
C TRP A 66 10.85 -22.24 11.38
N VAL A 67 10.63 -22.02 10.09
CA VAL A 67 10.21 -23.07 9.13
C VAL A 67 11.21 -24.24 9.09
N VAL A 68 12.52 -23.93 9.08
CA VAL A 68 13.59 -24.95 9.02
C VAL A 68 13.95 -25.53 10.40
N SER A 69 13.32 -25.08 11.47
CA SER A 69 13.58 -25.60 12.80
C SER A 69 13.14 -27.04 12.97
N ASP A 70 13.77 -27.76 13.91
CA ASP A 70 13.44 -29.16 14.22
C ASP A 70 11.99 -29.37 14.70
N GLU A 71 11.35 -28.30 15.20
CA GLU A 71 9.97 -28.34 15.66
C GLU A 71 8.98 -28.41 14.49
N VAL A 72 9.27 -27.71 13.40
CA VAL A 72 8.42 -27.64 12.20
C VAL A 72 8.86 -28.64 11.14
N GLY A 73 10.17 -28.79 10.94
CA GLY A 73 10.75 -29.75 10.00
C GLY A 73 10.52 -29.43 8.53
N GLY A 74 10.32 -28.13 8.20
CA GLY A 74 10.26 -27.64 6.82
C GLY A 74 11.65 -27.44 6.22
N THR A 75 11.67 -26.95 4.98
CA THR A 75 12.89 -26.66 4.22
C THR A 75 12.92 -25.19 3.79
N ASP A 76 14.11 -24.68 3.43
CA ASP A 76 14.25 -23.35 2.82
C ASP A 76 13.39 -23.19 1.55
N SER A 77 13.19 -24.30 0.83
CA SER A 77 12.34 -24.32 -0.36
C SER A 77 10.88 -24.06 -0.03
N ASP A 78 10.35 -24.59 1.08
CA ASP A 78 8.97 -24.40 1.50
C ASP A 78 8.71 -22.91 1.82
N TYR A 79 9.63 -22.29 2.53
CA TYR A 79 9.60 -20.84 2.75
C TYR A 79 9.68 -20.07 1.43
N GLY A 80 10.62 -20.44 0.56
CA GLY A 80 10.80 -19.81 -0.75
C GLY A 80 9.53 -19.87 -1.61
N TYR A 81 8.85 -21.02 -1.65
CA TYR A 81 7.58 -21.17 -2.38
C TYR A 81 6.46 -20.33 -1.77
N ALA A 82 6.33 -20.28 -0.45
CA ALA A 82 5.33 -19.46 0.21
C ALA A 82 5.52 -17.97 -0.10
N ASN A 83 6.76 -17.49 -0.05
CA ASN A 83 7.09 -16.13 -0.40
C ASN A 83 6.81 -15.83 -1.89
N ALA A 84 7.19 -16.74 -2.79
CA ALA A 84 6.94 -16.60 -4.22
C ALA A 84 5.43 -16.57 -4.55
N ILE A 85 4.63 -17.42 -3.90
CA ILE A 85 3.16 -17.43 -4.05
C ILE A 85 2.57 -16.11 -3.60
N SER A 86 2.97 -15.58 -2.45
CA SER A 86 2.46 -14.29 -1.97
C SER A 86 2.80 -13.15 -2.93
N MET A 87 4.02 -13.12 -3.48
CA MET A 87 4.44 -12.12 -4.47
C MET A 87 3.68 -12.27 -5.79
N ALA A 88 3.41 -13.48 -6.24
CA ALA A 88 2.61 -13.73 -7.44
C ALA A 88 1.17 -13.22 -7.26
N LEU A 89 0.55 -13.47 -6.11
CA LEU A 89 -0.78 -12.96 -5.78
C LEU A 89 -0.81 -11.43 -5.78
N VAL A 90 0.21 -10.81 -5.18
CA VAL A 90 0.35 -9.35 -5.20
C VAL A 90 0.48 -8.82 -6.62
N PHE A 91 1.32 -9.43 -7.44
CA PHE A 91 1.51 -9.03 -8.84
C PHE A 91 0.21 -9.08 -9.64
N LEU A 92 -0.57 -10.15 -9.48
CA LEU A 92 -1.85 -10.32 -10.15
C LEU A 92 -2.91 -9.30 -9.68
N THR A 93 -2.89 -8.94 -8.40
CA THR A 93 -3.88 -8.05 -7.79
C THR A 93 -3.44 -6.59 -7.76
N ALA A 94 -2.17 -6.27 -7.98
CA ALA A 94 -1.63 -4.91 -7.97
C ALA A 94 -2.40 -3.91 -8.84
N PRO A 95 -2.79 -4.23 -10.11
CA PRO A 95 -3.58 -3.33 -10.93
C PRO A 95 -4.96 -3.04 -10.33
N LEU A 96 -5.59 -4.06 -9.73
CA LEU A 96 -6.89 -3.92 -9.07
C LEU A 96 -6.80 -3.06 -7.81
N ILE A 97 -5.78 -3.31 -6.99
CA ILE A 97 -5.52 -2.54 -5.76
C ILE A 97 -5.21 -1.08 -6.12
N GLY A 98 -4.42 -0.84 -7.18
CA GLY A 98 -4.14 0.50 -7.70
C GLY A 98 -5.41 1.22 -8.14
N ALA A 99 -6.25 0.59 -8.94
CA ALA A 99 -7.51 1.15 -9.41
C ALA A 99 -8.50 1.43 -8.26
N LEU A 100 -8.61 0.53 -7.29
CA LEU A 100 -9.43 0.74 -6.09
C LEU A 100 -8.89 1.89 -5.22
N SER A 101 -7.58 1.99 -5.09
CA SER A 101 -6.93 3.07 -4.35
C SER A 101 -7.15 4.43 -5.00
N ASP A 102 -7.20 4.50 -6.34
CA ASP A 102 -7.44 5.75 -7.07
C ASP A 102 -8.90 6.20 -7.01
N GLN A 103 -9.85 5.27 -6.99
CA GLN A 103 -11.29 5.55 -6.87
C GLN A 103 -11.70 5.89 -5.43
N ALA A 104 -10.94 5.43 -4.44
CA ALA A 104 -11.28 5.65 -3.05
C ALA A 104 -11.06 7.13 -2.65
N ARG A 105 -12.14 7.85 -2.37
CA ARG A 105 -12.12 9.22 -1.80
C ARG A 105 -11.32 9.31 -0.49
N ARG A 106 -11.16 8.20 0.24
CA ARG A 106 -10.41 8.07 1.49
C ARG A 106 -9.58 6.80 1.44
N LYS A 107 -8.27 6.93 1.34
CA LYS A 107 -7.33 5.79 1.29
C LYS A 107 -7.06 5.18 2.67
N MET A 108 -7.29 5.94 3.73
CA MET A 108 -7.04 5.52 5.13
C MET A 108 -7.78 4.24 5.55
N PRO A 109 -9.08 4.04 5.26
CA PRO A 109 -9.76 2.81 5.69
C PRO A 109 -9.21 1.54 5.01
N PHE A 110 -8.76 1.63 3.75
CA PHE A 110 -8.15 0.49 3.06
C PHE A 110 -6.82 0.09 3.72
N LEU A 111 -5.96 1.07 3.99
CA LEU A 111 -4.70 0.85 4.69
C LEU A 111 -4.92 0.25 6.09
N PHE A 112 -5.92 0.75 6.82
CA PHE A 112 -6.25 0.24 8.15
C PHE A 112 -6.70 -1.22 8.10
N VAL A 113 -7.57 -1.59 7.15
CA VAL A 113 -8.06 -2.97 6.98
C VAL A 113 -6.92 -3.92 6.60
N THR A 114 -6.08 -3.55 5.63
CA THR A 114 -4.95 -4.38 5.22
C THR A 114 -3.94 -4.58 6.34
N THR A 115 -3.64 -3.53 7.11
CA THR A 115 -2.75 -3.61 8.26
C THR A 115 -3.34 -4.49 9.37
N LEU A 116 -4.64 -4.34 9.68
CA LEU A 116 -5.31 -5.16 10.68
C LEU A 116 -5.31 -6.64 10.31
N LEU A 117 -5.58 -6.96 9.04
CA LEU A 117 -5.52 -8.33 8.54
C LEU A 117 -4.10 -8.89 8.58
N CYS A 118 -3.10 -8.10 8.19
CA CYS A 118 -1.70 -8.50 8.30
C CYS A 118 -1.34 -8.86 9.75
N VAL A 119 -1.66 -8.01 10.71
CA VAL A 119 -1.40 -8.25 12.14
C VAL A 119 -2.15 -9.47 12.65
N ALA A 120 -3.42 -9.64 12.30
CA ALA A 120 -4.23 -10.79 12.71
C ALA A 120 -3.63 -12.12 12.21
N PHE A 121 -3.28 -12.21 10.93
CA PHE A 121 -2.67 -13.43 10.38
C PHE A 121 -1.25 -13.66 10.89
N THR A 122 -0.50 -12.59 11.19
CA THR A 122 0.81 -12.72 11.84
C THR A 122 0.68 -13.27 13.27
N ALA A 123 -0.32 -12.82 14.02
CA ALA A 123 -0.60 -13.36 15.34
C ALA A 123 -1.02 -14.86 15.29
N LEU A 124 -1.72 -15.26 14.23
CA LEU A 124 -2.09 -16.67 14.02
C LEU A 124 -0.90 -17.56 13.63
N LEU A 125 0.23 -17.02 13.18
CA LEU A 125 1.44 -17.80 12.93
C LEU A 125 1.97 -18.50 14.20
N GLY A 126 1.81 -17.86 15.36
CA GLY A 126 2.20 -18.44 16.65
C GLY A 126 1.12 -19.32 17.30
N TYR A 127 0.00 -19.56 16.59
CA TYR A 127 -1.07 -20.40 17.12
C TYR A 127 -0.83 -21.86 16.77
N GLU A 128 -0.25 -22.59 17.71
CA GLU A 128 -0.06 -24.04 17.62
C GLU A 128 -1.02 -24.73 18.59
N LYS A 129 -1.61 -25.82 18.13
CA LYS A 129 -2.48 -26.64 18.96
C LYS A 129 -1.76 -27.91 19.37
N ASP A 130 -1.81 -28.24 20.65
CA ASP A 130 -1.27 -29.48 21.17
C ASP A 130 -1.79 -30.70 20.39
N GLY A 131 -0.89 -31.55 19.92
CA GLY A 131 -1.23 -32.76 19.17
C GLY A 131 -1.26 -32.59 17.64
N TRP A 132 -0.91 -31.43 17.10
CA TRP A 132 -0.72 -31.28 15.66
C TRP A 132 0.55 -32.01 15.18
N SER A 133 0.46 -32.63 14.00
CA SER A 133 1.66 -33.17 13.33
C SER A 133 2.52 -32.04 12.77
N LYS A 134 3.84 -32.27 12.69
CA LYS A 134 4.78 -31.28 12.10
C LYS A 134 4.34 -30.81 10.70
N SER A 135 3.87 -31.73 9.87
CA SER A 135 3.35 -31.40 8.53
C SER A 135 2.13 -30.50 8.57
N THR A 136 1.25 -30.66 9.56
CA THR A 136 0.08 -29.77 9.74
C THR A 136 0.51 -28.39 10.19
N ILE A 137 1.42 -28.30 11.16
CA ILE A 137 1.98 -27.03 11.64
C ILE A 137 2.60 -26.28 10.47
N LEU A 138 3.49 -26.95 9.71
CA LEU A 138 4.14 -26.35 8.55
C LEU A 138 3.12 -25.81 7.54
N THR A 139 2.16 -26.63 7.12
CA THR A 139 1.18 -26.24 6.09
C THR A 139 0.32 -25.07 6.53
N VAL A 140 -0.20 -25.10 7.75
CA VAL A 140 -1.06 -24.03 8.28
C VAL A 140 -0.29 -22.71 8.41
N SER A 141 0.94 -22.78 8.90
CA SER A 141 1.78 -21.60 9.06
C SER A 141 2.22 -20.99 7.74
N LEU A 142 2.54 -21.82 6.74
CA LEU A 142 2.84 -21.32 5.38
C LEU A 142 1.63 -20.61 4.78
N ILE A 143 0.41 -21.13 4.98
CA ILE A 143 -0.82 -20.49 4.50
C ILE A 143 -1.02 -19.13 5.20
N PHE A 144 -0.90 -19.08 6.53
CA PHE A 144 -1.05 -17.82 7.27
C PHE A 144 0.03 -16.79 6.89
N PHE A 145 1.26 -17.25 6.67
CA PHE A 145 2.34 -16.40 6.19
C PHE A 145 2.04 -15.81 4.82
N VAL A 146 1.59 -16.62 3.86
CA VAL A 146 1.22 -16.14 2.52
C VAL A 146 0.16 -15.05 2.60
N ILE A 147 -0.86 -15.25 3.44
CA ILE A 147 -1.95 -14.28 3.61
C ILE A 147 -1.44 -13.01 4.31
N ALA A 148 -0.68 -13.14 5.38
CA ALA A 148 -0.10 -12.00 6.09
C ALA A 148 0.80 -11.16 5.19
N ASN A 149 1.72 -11.81 4.47
CA ASN A 149 2.63 -11.15 3.54
C ASN A 149 1.89 -10.51 2.35
N TYR A 150 0.83 -11.14 1.85
CA TYR A 150 -0.02 -10.55 0.82
C TYR A 150 -0.65 -9.23 1.30
N PHE A 151 -1.28 -9.20 2.48
CA PHE A 151 -1.90 -7.98 3.01
C PHE A 151 -0.87 -6.91 3.35
N TYR A 152 0.31 -7.30 3.81
CA TYR A 152 1.43 -6.39 4.00
C TYR A 152 1.80 -5.67 2.70
N GLN A 153 2.02 -6.41 1.62
CA GLN A 153 2.38 -5.88 0.32
C GLN A 153 1.25 -5.04 -0.30
N ALA A 154 -0.01 -5.48 -0.15
CA ALA A 154 -1.18 -4.74 -0.59
C ALA A 154 -1.28 -3.37 0.09
N GLY A 155 -0.96 -3.30 1.38
CA GLY A 155 -0.85 -2.05 2.13
C GLY A 155 0.22 -1.12 1.57
N LEU A 156 1.42 -1.64 1.29
CA LEU A 156 2.53 -0.88 0.70
C LEU A 156 2.18 -0.30 -0.67
N ILE A 157 1.54 -1.09 -1.53
CA ILE A 157 1.09 -0.62 -2.85
C ILE A 157 0.13 0.55 -2.68
N SER A 158 -0.85 0.46 -1.79
CA SER A 158 -1.82 1.53 -1.54
C SER A 158 -1.15 2.84 -1.10
N VAL A 159 -0.08 2.78 -0.32
CA VAL A 159 0.69 3.96 0.11
C VAL A 159 1.51 4.53 -1.05
N SER A 160 2.20 3.68 -1.81
CA SER A 160 3.09 4.09 -2.91
C SER A 160 2.36 4.85 -4.01
N TYR A 161 1.16 4.42 -4.40
CA TYR A 161 0.33 5.13 -5.39
C TYR A 161 -0.12 6.52 -4.93
N THR A 162 -0.05 6.83 -3.64
CA THR A 162 -0.39 8.16 -3.11
C THR A 162 0.63 9.22 -3.52
N HIS A 163 1.89 8.86 -3.65
CA HIS A 163 2.97 9.78 -4.03
C HIS A 163 3.06 10.02 -5.53
N LEU A 164 2.63 9.04 -6.36
CA LEU A 164 2.68 9.14 -7.83
C LEU A 164 1.56 10.01 -8.42
N THR A 165 0.44 10.18 -7.71
CA THR A 165 -0.71 10.99 -8.17
C THR A 165 -0.63 12.46 -7.77
N LEU A 166 0.43 12.90 -7.10
CA LEU A 166 0.70 14.33 -6.94
C LEU A 166 1.04 14.89 -8.33
N PRO A 167 0.26 15.83 -8.88
CA PRO A 167 0.56 16.40 -10.16
C PRO A 167 1.91 17.12 -10.09
N THR A 168 2.95 16.49 -10.63
CA THR A 168 4.16 17.17 -11.06
C THR A 168 3.76 18.10 -12.19
N LYS A 169 3.28 19.31 -11.86
CA LYS A 169 3.17 20.36 -12.85
C LYS A 169 4.55 20.97 -13.00
N ALA A 170 5.22 20.54 -14.09
CA ALA A 170 6.21 21.36 -14.73
C ALA A 170 5.57 22.69 -15.22
#